data_2fc18dc0684b5ffc79dc5b057ffcd107
#
_entry.id   2fc18dc0684b5ffc79dc5b057ffcd107
#
_cell.length_a   1.000
_cell.length_b   1.000
_cell.length_c   1.000
_cell.angle_alpha   90.00
_cell.angle_beta   90.00
_cell.angle_gamma   90.00
#
_symmetry.space_group_name_H-M   'P 1'
#
loop_
_entity.id
_entity.type
_entity.pdbx_description
1 polymer ?
#
loop_
_entity_poly.entity_id
_entity_poly.type
_entity_poly.pdbx_seq_one_letter_code
_entity_poly.pdbx_strand_id
1 'polypeptide(L)' 'MKKSTQDKVEGTAKNISGSIKVIAGKAVDSQRLQAEGKAEKSEGRIQKKIGEIERVLGS' A
#
# COMPACT_ATOMS: atom_id res chain seq x y z
N MET A 1 8.04 17.34 -6.24
CA MET A 1 7.30 16.74 -5.12
C MET A 1 8.27 16.28 -4.05
N LYS A 2 7.97 16.53 -2.80
CA LYS A 2 8.82 16.05 -1.71
C LYS A 2 8.74 14.54 -1.61
N LYS A 3 9.82 13.89 -1.26
CA LYS A 3 9.87 12.44 -1.16
C LYS A 3 8.85 11.87 -0.18
N SER A 4 8.65 12.52 0.96
CA SER A 4 7.66 12.07 1.95
C SER A 4 6.23 12.08 1.40
N THR A 5 5.88 13.11 0.63
CA THR A 5 4.58 13.19 -0.03
C THR A 5 4.43 12.10 -1.09
N GLN A 6 5.49 11.87 -1.87
CA GLN A 6 5.49 10.83 -2.89
C GLN A 6 5.32 9.44 -2.27
N ASP A 7 6.04 9.15 -1.18
CA ASP A 7 5.91 7.88 -0.48
C ASP A 7 4.50 7.66 0.07
N LYS A 8 3.87 8.69 0.60
CA LYS A 8 2.50 8.60 1.09
C LYS A 8 1.50 8.31 -0.04
N VAL A 9 1.66 8.99 -1.17
CA VAL A 9 0.79 8.79 -2.34
C VAL A 9 0.94 7.39 -2.89
N GLU A 10 2.17 6.92 -3.07
CA GLU A 10 2.43 5.57 -3.57
C GLU A 10 1.93 4.52 -2.59
N GLY A 11 2.14 4.71 -1.29
CA GLY A 11 1.67 3.80 -0.26
C GLY A 11 0.16 3.68 -0.24
N THR A 12 -0.54 4.80 -0.40
CA THR A 12 -2.01 4.81 -0.48
C THR A 12 -2.49 4.08 -1.73
N ALA A 13 -1.86 4.33 -2.88
CA ALA A 13 -2.21 3.66 -4.13
C ALA A 13 -2.03 2.14 -4.01
N LYS A 14 -0.93 1.68 -3.43
CA LYS A 14 -0.68 0.26 -3.21
C LYS A 14 -1.70 -0.36 -2.25
N ASN A 15 -2.10 0.37 -1.23
CA ASN A 15 -3.09 -0.09 -0.27
C ASN A 15 -4.45 -0.30 -0.97
N ILE A 16 -4.87 0.64 -1.79
CA ILE A 16 -6.11 0.54 -2.56
C ILE A 16 -6.05 -0.63 -3.53
N SER A 17 -4.97 -0.74 -4.30
CA SER A 17 -4.76 -1.82 -5.25
C SER A 17 -4.79 -3.19 -4.54
N GLY A 18 -4.12 -3.30 -3.41
CA GLY A 18 -4.11 -4.51 -2.61
C GLY A 18 -5.51 -4.89 -2.12
N SER A 19 -6.29 -3.90 -1.68
CA SER A 19 -7.67 -4.14 -1.25
C SER A 19 -8.54 -4.68 -2.38
N ILE A 20 -8.41 -4.12 -3.58
CA ILE A 20 -9.13 -4.58 -4.76
C ILE A 20 -8.77 -6.04 -5.07
N LYS A 21 -7.48 -6.38 -5.00
CA LYS A 21 -7.01 -7.75 -5.25
C LYS A 21 -7.54 -8.74 -4.23
N VAL A 22 -7.59 -8.35 -2.95
CA VAL A 22 -8.15 -9.21 -1.91
C VAL A 22 -9.64 -9.47 -2.17
N ILE A 23 -10.40 -8.43 -2.49
CA ILE A 23 -11.83 -8.56 -2.79
C ILE A 23 -12.04 -9.42 -4.03
N ALA A 24 -11.30 -9.17 -5.10
CA ALA A 24 -11.39 -9.95 -6.32
C ALA A 24 -11.00 -11.42 -6.08
N GLY A 25 -9.94 -11.63 -5.29
CA GLY A 25 -9.52 -12.98 -4.94
C GLY A 25 -10.58 -13.77 -4.18
N LYS A 26 -11.28 -13.11 -3.26
CA LYS A 26 -12.39 -13.75 -2.54
C LYS A 26 -13.55 -14.08 -3.47
N ALA A 27 -13.86 -13.17 -4.39
CA ALA A 27 -14.96 -13.36 -5.34
C ALA A 27 -14.75 -14.55 -6.26
N VAL A 28 -13.50 -14.81 -6.67
CA VAL A 28 -13.15 -15.93 -7.55
C VAL A 28 -12.47 -17.09 -6.81
N ASP A 29 -12.46 -17.04 -5.48
CA ASP A 29 -11.86 -18.07 -4.63
C ASP A 29 -10.40 -18.35 -4.97
N SER A 30 -9.62 -17.27 -5.20
CA SER A 30 -8.20 -17.36 -5.50
C SER A 30 -7.37 -16.95 -4.29
N GLN A 31 -6.76 -17.92 -3.63
CA GLN A 31 -5.87 -17.66 -2.49
C GLN A 31 -4.62 -16.89 -2.92
N ARG A 32 -4.13 -17.16 -4.12
CA ARG A 32 -2.96 -16.47 -4.66
C ARG A 32 -3.23 -14.97 -4.81
N LEU A 33 -4.37 -14.62 -5.39
CA LEU A 33 -4.72 -13.22 -5.58
C LEU A 33 -4.95 -12.52 -4.25
N GLN A 34 -5.57 -13.20 -3.29
CA GLN A 34 -5.73 -12.66 -1.95
C GLN A 34 -4.38 -12.41 -1.28
N ALA A 35 -3.44 -13.34 -1.41
CA ALA A 35 -2.10 -13.19 -0.84
C ALA A 35 -1.36 -12.03 -1.47
N GLU A 36 -1.44 -11.87 -2.79
CA GLU A 36 -0.84 -10.73 -3.50
C GLU A 36 -1.43 -9.41 -3.01
N GLY A 37 -2.74 -9.34 -2.85
CA GLY A 37 -3.42 -8.15 -2.35
C GLY A 37 -3.00 -7.78 -0.94
N LYS A 38 -2.88 -8.76 -0.06
CA LYS A 38 -2.43 -8.54 1.32
C LYS A 38 -0.98 -8.06 1.34
N ALA A 39 -0.12 -8.60 0.50
CA ALA A 39 1.27 -8.16 0.39
C ALA A 39 1.35 -6.72 -0.09
N GLU A 40 0.58 -6.33 -1.10
CA GLU A 40 0.53 -4.94 -1.57
C GLU A 40 0.03 -3.99 -0.50
N LYS A 41 -0.98 -4.37 0.26
CA LYS A 41 -1.49 -3.54 1.36
C LYS A 41 -0.42 -3.32 2.42
N SER A 42 0.33 -4.37 2.77
CA SER A 42 1.43 -4.26 3.73
C SER A 42 2.53 -3.34 3.21
N GLU A 43 2.93 -3.48 1.95
CA GLU A 43 3.88 -2.57 1.31
C GLU A 43 3.40 -1.14 1.34
N GLY A 44 2.14 -0.91 1.00
CA GLY A 44 1.56 0.42 1.01
C GLY A 44 1.58 1.06 2.38
N ARG A 45 1.28 0.31 3.42
CA ARG A 45 1.32 0.79 4.80
C ARG A 45 2.74 1.16 5.22
N ILE A 46 3.71 0.31 4.90
CA ILE A 46 5.12 0.56 5.22
C ILE A 46 5.59 1.83 4.52
N GLN A 47 5.31 1.96 3.24
CA GLN A 47 5.70 3.10 2.44
C GLN A 47 5.07 4.39 2.96
N LYS A 48 3.81 4.33 3.34
CA LYS A 48 3.10 5.48 3.93
C LYS A 48 3.73 5.90 5.26
N LYS A 49 4.11 4.93 6.10
CA LYS A 49 4.78 5.20 7.38
C LYS A 49 6.15 5.84 7.19
N ILE A 50 6.91 5.37 6.21
CA ILE A 50 8.19 5.98 5.85
C ILE A 50 8.00 7.44 5.46
N GLY A 51 7.00 7.72 4.62
CA GLY A 51 6.68 9.09 4.23
C GLY A 51 6.33 9.97 5.43
N GLU A 52 5.57 9.45 6.37
CA GLU A 52 5.22 10.19 7.58
C GLU A 52 6.45 10.48 8.45
N ILE A 53 7.34 9.51 8.61
CA ILE A 53 8.57 9.68 9.36
C ILE A 53 9.48 10.74 8.70
N GLU A 54 9.65 10.67 7.39
CA GLU A 54 10.45 11.65 6.66
C GLU A 54 9.89 13.06 6.85
N ARG A 55 8.59 13.19 6.84
CA ARG A 55 7.92 14.47 7.05
C ARG A 55 8.20 15.06 8.43
N VAL A 56 8.21 14.22 9.46
CA VAL A 56 8.48 14.65 10.83
C VAL A 56 9.95 15.03 11.00
N LEU A 57 10.86 14.27 10.39
CA LEU A 57 12.29 14.43 10.64
C LEU A 57 12.94 15.55 9.85
N GLY A 58 12.45 15.90 8.73
CA GLY A 58 13.31 16.74 7.92
C GLY A 58 12.69 17.66 6.91
N SER A 59 11.48 17.69 6.83
CA SER A 59 10.98 18.53 5.75
C SER A 59 9.74 19.30 6.09
#